data_a626f91ed6ae757390774bd0d47554b5
#
_entry.id   a626f91ed6ae757390774bd0d47554b5
#
_cell.length_a   1.000
_cell.length_b   1.000
_cell.length_c   1.000
_cell.angle_alpha   90.00
_cell.angle_beta   90.00
_cell.angle_gamma   90.00
#
_symmetry.space_group_name_H-M   'P 1'
#
loop_
_entity.id
_entity.type
_entity.pdbx_description
1 polymer ?
#
loop_
_entity_poly.entity_id
_entity_poly.type
_entity_poly.pdbx_seq_one_letter_code
_entity_poly.pdbx_strand_id
1 'polypeptide(L)'
;MATFNKKISKKVTTTDSFFGSMVRGIYPAVVKNSNALARQVSLLEYPLGEYMHCNTPWAEVDHVLMPRRMGVHAHWILVHLDIRNRCLNVYNSCCATIRDGEVRADVQPFALVIPHLMANIDVWQTVIVNGIQCIEPLVVNLVHDIPQQSNGTECGVFVIKYAEYFMNNNMERMPNPFDATSERIYLASQLYKHGLHKINEGYESDPDFLSRRERKARKGANKK
;
A
#
# COMPACT_ATOMS: atom_id res chain seq x y z
N MET A 1 19.04 -5.86 23.62
CA MET A 1 18.69 -4.67 22.83
C MET A 1 18.61 -5.06 21.37
N ALA A 2 17.46 -5.47 20.86
CA ALA A 2 17.27 -5.72 19.43
C ALA A 2 16.97 -4.36 18.80
N THR A 3 17.93 -3.87 18.10
CA THR A 3 17.94 -2.56 17.46
C THR A 3 16.92 -2.50 16.32
N PHE A 4 16.04 -1.51 16.34
CA PHE A 4 15.19 -1.07 15.23
C PHE A 4 15.98 -0.64 13.97
N ASN A 5 17.29 -0.83 13.95
CA ASN A 5 18.23 -0.48 12.88
C ASN A 5 18.52 -1.65 11.94
N LYS A 6 17.58 -2.55 11.68
CA LYS A 6 17.77 -3.50 10.59
C LYS A 6 17.60 -2.73 9.28
N LYS A 7 18.69 -2.49 8.58
CA LYS A 7 18.70 -1.83 7.27
C LYS A 7 17.72 -2.55 6.35
N ILE A 8 16.62 -1.90 5.99
CA ILE A 8 15.66 -2.43 5.02
C ILE A 8 16.44 -2.68 3.72
N SER A 9 16.41 -3.91 3.23
CA SER A 9 17.20 -4.33 2.07
C SER A 9 16.59 -3.88 0.74
N LYS A 10 15.30 -3.56 0.72
CA LYS A 10 14.55 -3.17 -0.48
C LYS A 10 14.20 -1.69 -0.47
N LYS A 11 14.17 -1.08 -1.65
CA LYS A 11 13.61 0.26 -1.85
C LYS A 11 12.09 0.14 -1.89
N VAL A 12 11.44 0.49 -0.80
CA VAL A 12 10.01 0.28 -0.61
C VAL A 12 9.35 1.51 0.02
N THR A 13 8.12 1.79 -0.39
CA THR A 13 7.21 2.73 0.26
C THR A 13 5.86 2.05 0.49
N THR A 14 4.95 2.73 1.15
CA THR A 14 3.61 2.20 1.45
C THR A 14 2.52 3.23 1.19
N THR A 15 1.28 2.78 1.11
CA THR A 15 0.10 3.65 1.19
C THR A 15 -0.65 3.37 2.48
N ASP A 16 -1.61 4.23 2.82
CA ASP A 16 -2.62 3.90 3.81
C ASP A 16 -3.78 3.09 3.17
N SER A 17 -4.76 2.72 4.00
CA SER A 17 -5.93 1.97 3.54
C SER A 17 -6.94 2.80 2.71
N PHE A 18 -6.84 4.13 2.75
CA PHE A 18 -7.70 5.03 1.97
C PHE A 18 -7.34 5.03 0.49
N PHE A 19 -6.07 4.84 0.15
CA PHE A 19 -5.63 4.74 -1.24
C PHE A 19 -6.49 3.77 -2.05
N GLY A 20 -6.68 2.55 -1.52
CA GLY A 20 -7.50 1.54 -2.19
C GLY A 20 -8.97 1.95 -2.39
N SER A 21 -9.53 2.71 -1.47
CA SER A 21 -10.89 3.23 -1.60
C SER A 21 -10.98 4.32 -2.66
N MET A 22 -9.97 5.19 -2.74
CA MET A 22 -9.88 6.23 -3.76
C MET A 22 -9.70 5.65 -5.17
N VAL A 23 -8.83 4.63 -5.33
CA VAL A 23 -8.63 3.89 -6.59
C VAL A 23 -9.95 3.28 -7.07
N ARG A 24 -10.69 2.62 -6.19
CA ARG A 24 -12.00 2.03 -6.54
C ARG A 24 -13.04 3.09 -6.89
N GLY A 25 -13.03 4.22 -6.19
CA GLY A 25 -13.96 5.33 -6.44
C GLY A 25 -13.79 5.95 -7.82
N ILE A 26 -12.54 6.13 -8.26
CA ILE A 26 -12.25 6.73 -9.57
C ILE A 26 -12.30 5.73 -10.74
N TYR A 27 -12.17 4.43 -10.47
CA TYR A 27 -12.09 3.38 -11.47
C TYR A 27 -13.15 3.46 -12.58
N PRO A 28 -14.46 3.63 -12.28
CA PRO A 28 -15.48 3.72 -13.33
C PRO A 28 -15.31 4.93 -14.26
N ALA A 29 -14.74 6.02 -13.74
CA ALA A 29 -14.47 7.20 -14.54
C ALA A 29 -13.22 7.03 -15.41
N VAL A 30 -12.17 6.39 -14.90
CA VAL A 30 -10.93 6.11 -15.64
C VAL A 30 -11.18 5.14 -16.79
N VAL A 31 -12.01 4.12 -16.60
CA VAL A 31 -12.41 3.18 -17.68
C VAL A 31 -13.11 3.91 -18.83
N LYS A 32 -13.88 4.96 -18.53
CA LYS A 32 -14.55 5.78 -19.56
C LYS A 32 -13.61 6.81 -20.19
N ASN A 33 -12.75 7.41 -19.39
CA ASN A 33 -11.83 8.45 -19.81
C ASN A 33 -10.65 8.55 -18.84
N SER A 34 -9.47 8.18 -19.30
CA SER A 34 -8.23 8.21 -18.50
C SER A 34 -7.88 9.60 -17.95
N ASN A 35 -8.29 10.69 -18.63
CA ASN A 35 -8.08 12.06 -18.17
C ASN A 35 -8.85 12.39 -16.86
N ALA A 36 -9.76 11.53 -16.40
CA ALA A 36 -10.45 11.70 -15.13
C ALA A 36 -9.48 11.76 -13.94
N LEU A 37 -8.30 11.12 -14.04
CA LEU A 37 -7.27 11.14 -12.99
C LEU A 37 -6.63 12.53 -12.80
N ALA A 38 -6.48 13.33 -13.83
CA ALA A 38 -5.81 14.63 -13.74
C ALA A 38 -6.50 15.59 -12.75
N ARG A 39 -7.76 15.34 -12.41
CA ARG A 39 -8.55 16.12 -11.44
C ARG A 39 -8.49 15.58 -10.02
N GLN A 40 -7.84 14.44 -9.80
CA GLN A 40 -7.79 13.75 -8.51
C GLN A 40 -6.48 14.05 -7.77
N VAL A 41 -6.33 15.30 -7.33
CA VAL A 41 -5.10 15.80 -6.69
C VAL A 41 -4.65 14.91 -5.54
N SER A 42 -5.57 14.55 -4.63
CA SER A 42 -5.20 13.72 -3.46
C SER A 42 -4.73 12.32 -3.85
N LEU A 43 -5.20 11.76 -4.97
CA LEU A 43 -4.74 10.46 -5.44
C LEU A 43 -3.35 10.56 -6.08
N LEU A 44 -3.05 11.68 -6.76
CA LEU A 44 -1.74 11.97 -7.35
C LEU A 44 -0.67 12.26 -6.28
N GLU A 45 -1.06 12.76 -5.11
CA GLU A 45 -0.14 13.01 -3.98
C GLU A 45 0.50 11.72 -3.43
N TYR A 46 -0.12 10.53 -3.59
CA TYR A 46 0.46 9.25 -3.13
C TYR A 46 1.76 8.93 -3.87
N PRO A 47 1.77 8.81 -5.21
CA PRO A 47 2.99 8.48 -5.92
C PRO A 47 4.03 9.60 -5.91
N LEU A 48 3.64 10.85 -5.61
CA LEU A 48 4.57 11.96 -5.38
C LEU A 48 5.20 11.93 -3.98
N GLY A 49 4.74 11.04 -3.08
CA GLY A 49 5.23 10.97 -1.70
C GLY A 49 4.72 12.10 -0.80
N GLU A 50 3.69 12.84 -1.24
CA GLU A 50 3.20 14.04 -0.55
C GLU A 50 1.97 13.79 0.34
N TYR A 51 1.27 12.66 0.14
CA TYR A 51 0.03 12.37 0.85
C TYR A 51 0.24 11.98 2.31
N MET A 52 1.24 11.14 2.57
CA MET A 52 1.56 10.64 3.91
C MET A 52 2.88 11.22 4.39
N HIS A 53 2.96 11.45 5.70
CA HIS A 53 4.23 11.85 6.32
C HIS A 53 5.27 10.73 6.22
N CYS A 54 6.53 11.06 5.95
CA CYS A 54 7.64 10.11 5.77
C CYS A 54 7.48 9.16 4.57
N ASN A 55 6.64 9.47 3.60
CA ASN A 55 6.53 8.67 2.38
C ASN A 55 7.66 9.01 1.39
N THR A 56 8.05 8.01 0.60
CA THR A 56 9.04 8.16 -0.47
C THR A 56 8.30 8.21 -1.81
N PRO A 57 8.66 9.13 -2.74
CA PRO A 57 8.09 9.13 -4.08
C PRO A 57 8.25 7.78 -4.78
N TRP A 58 7.23 7.36 -5.53
CA TRP A 58 7.27 6.06 -6.22
C TRP A 58 8.35 6.00 -7.31
N ALA A 59 8.81 7.13 -7.80
CA ALA A 59 9.95 7.23 -8.72
C ALA A 59 11.28 6.77 -8.09
N GLU A 60 11.40 6.81 -6.76
CA GLU A 60 12.63 6.53 -6.02
C GLU A 60 12.68 5.12 -5.43
N VAL A 61 11.58 4.36 -5.55
CA VAL A 61 11.44 3.01 -4.98
C VAL A 61 11.18 1.96 -6.08
N ASP A 62 11.41 0.71 -5.72
CA ASP A 62 11.12 -0.42 -6.61
C ASP A 62 9.76 -1.07 -6.30
N HIS A 63 9.26 -0.85 -5.07
CA HIS A 63 8.07 -1.55 -4.58
C HIS A 63 7.16 -0.61 -3.77
N VAL A 64 5.83 -0.79 -3.94
CA VAL A 64 4.82 -0.11 -3.11
C VAL A 64 3.94 -1.14 -2.43
N LEU A 65 3.82 -1.06 -1.11
CA LEU A 65 2.97 -1.93 -0.30
C LEU A 65 1.66 -1.22 0.03
N MET A 66 0.55 -1.81 -0.38
CA MET A 66 -0.78 -1.22 -0.30
C MET A 66 -1.69 -2.12 0.55
N PRO A 67 -1.94 -1.81 1.84
CA PRO A 67 -2.92 -2.53 2.63
C PRO A 67 -4.33 -2.27 2.07
N ARG A 68 -5.04 -3.34 1.75
CA ARG A 68 -6.36 -3.26 1.15
C ARG A 68 -7.39 -4.01 1.98
N ARG A 69 -8.47 -3.32 2.38
CA ARG A 69 -9.64 -3.94 2.99
C ARG A 69 -10.69 -4.25 1.93
N MET A 70 -10.93 -5.53 1.68
CA MET A 70 -11.99 -5.99 0.78
C MET A 70 -13.36 -5.68 1.36
N GLY A 71 -14.24 -5.06 0.56
CA GLY A 71 -15.53 -4.56 1.05
C GLY A 71 -16.50 -5.67 1.48
N VAL A 72 -16.63 -6.72 0.68
CA VAL A 72 -17.62 -7.79 0.91
C VAL A 72 -17.31 -8.62 2.16
N HIS A 73 -16.04 -8.94 2.37
CA HIS A 73 -15.63 -9.83 3.46
C HIS A 73 -15.07 -9.11 4.68
N ALA A 74 -14.97 -7.77 4.65
CA ALA A 74 -14.27 -6.97 5.66
C ALA A 74 -12.84 -7.50 5.95
N HIS A 75 -12.24 -8.18 4.96
CA HIS A 75 -10.96 -8.88 5.03
C HIS A 75 -9.81 -8.01 4.55
N TRP A 76 -8.66 -8.12 5.19
CA TRP A 76 -7.46 -7.40 4.81
C TRP A 76 -6.54 -8.27 3.95
N ILE A 77 -6.08 -7.73 2.84
CA ILE A 77 -5.05 -8.29 1.97
C ILE A 77 -3.92 -7.29 1.80
N LEU A 78 -2.73 -7.76 1.47
CA LEU A 78 -1.63 -6.92 1.04
C LEU A 78 -1.54 -6.97 -0.49
N VAL A 79 -1.65 -5.80 -1.12
CA VAL A 79 -1.37 -5.64 -2.56
C VAL A 79 0.02 -5.01 -2.68
N HIS A 80 0.93 -5.69 -3.35
CA HIS A 80 2.29 -5.25 -3.57
C HIS A 80 2.49 -4.91 -5.05
N LEU A 81 2.77 -3.66 -5.35
CA LEU A 81 3.19 -3.22 -6.68
C LEU A 81 4.69 -3.42 -6.83
N ASP A 82 5.08 -4.22 -7.80
CA ASP A 82 6.45 -4.28 -8.33
C ASP A 82 6.53 -3.33 -9.53
N ILE A 83 7.18 -2.19 -9.34
CA ILE A 83 7.23 -1.12 -10.33
C ILE A 83 8.03 -1.55 -11.56
N ARG A 84 9.14 -2.26 -11.35
CA ARG A 84 10.04 -2.69 -12.44
C ARG A 84 9.39 -3.77 -13.30
N ASN A 85 8.77 -4.76 -12.67
CA ASN A 85 8.14 -5.88 -13.35
C ASN A 85 6.69 -5.59 -13.79
N ARG A 86 6.16 -4.41 -13.46
CA ARG A 86 4.80 -3.98 -13.82
C ARG A 86 3.73 -4.98 -13.42
N CYS A 87 3.80 -5.48 -12.20
CA CYS A 87 2.83 -6.45 -11.70
C CYS A 87 2.37 -6.16 -10.28
N LEU A 88 1.20 -6.68 -9.94
CA LEU A 88 0.64 -6.67 -8.59
C LEU A 88 0.74 -8.08 -8.03
N ASN A 89 1.49 -8.24 -6.94
CA ASN A 89 1.54 -9.49 -6.17
C ASN A 89 0.59 -9.34 -4.97
N VAL A 90 -0.38 -10.24 -4.84
CA VAL A 90 -1.45 -10.14 -3.85
C VAL A 90 -1.30 -11.25 -2.83
N TYR A 91 -1.19 -10.88 -1.56
CA TYR A 91 -1.05 -11.78 -0.43
C TYR A 91 -2.39 -11.83 0.33
N ASN A 92 -3.04 -12.98 0.27
CA ASN A 92 -4.29 -13.27 0.95
C ASN A 92 -4.06 -14.36 2.00
N SER A 93 -4.34 -14.07 3.27
CA SER A 93 -4.18 -15.05 4.36
C SER A 93 -5.39 -15.96 4.56
N CYS A 94 -6.43 -15.86 3.74
CA CYS A 94 -7.69 -16.59 3.89
C CYS A 94 -8.16 -17.26 2.58
N CYS A 95 -7.25 -17.94 1.88
CA CYS A 95 -7.52 -18.56 0.58
C CYS A 95 -8.57 -19.69 0.65
N ALA A 96 -8.73 -20.33 1.80
CA ALA A 96 -9.75 -21.37 2.00
C ALA A 96 -11.19 -20.84 1.92
N THR A 97 -11.41 -19.57 2.29
CA THR A 97 -12.75 -18.95 2.36
C THR A 97 -12.98 -17.95 1.23
N ILE A 98 -11.94 -17.18 0.87
CA ILE A 98 -12.04 -16.13 -0.14
C ILE A 98 -11.38 -16.63 -1.42
N ARG A 99 -12.19 -16.81 -2.45
CA ARG A 99 -11.75 -17.39 -3.72
C ARG A 99 -10.89 -16.44 -4.53
N ASP A 100 -10.00 -16.97 -5.32
CA ASP A 100 -9.11 -16.19 -6.21
C ASP A 100 -9.85 -15.22 -7.11
N GLY A 101 -11.01 -15.61 -7.66
CA GLY A 101 -11.83 -14.76 -8.50
C GLY A 101 -12.33 -13.51 -7.78
N GLU A 102 -12.67 -13.62 -6.49
CA GLU A 102 -13.12 -12.49 -5.66
C GLU A 102 -11.96 -11.53 -5.36
N VAL A 103 -10.78 -12.09 -5.06
CA VAL A 103 -9.55 -11.29 -4.86
C VAL A 103 -9.17 -10.56 -6.13
N ARG A 104 -9.16 -11.25 -7.29
CA ARG A 104 -8.89 -10.64 -8.60
C ARG A 104 -9.86 -9.53 -8.93
N ALA A 105 -11.16 -9.72 -8.69
CA ALA A 105 -12.18 -8.70 -8.93
C ALA A 105 -11.99 -7.47 -8.02
N ASP A 106 -11.58 -7.66 -6.76
CA ASP A 106 -11.32 -6.54 -5.84
C ASP A 106 -10.06 -5.76 -6.22
N VAL A 107 -9.04 -6.41 -6.79
CA VAL A 107 -7.75 -5.80 -7.16
C VAL A 107 -7.75 -5.28 -8.62
N GLN A 108 -8.69 -5.68 -9.46
CA GLN A 108 -8.80 -5.23 -10.85
C GLN A 108 -8.75 -3.69 -11.01
N PRO A 109 -9.41 -2.87 -10.16
CA PRO A 109 -9.28 -1.42 -10.23
C PRO A 109 -7.84 -0.92 -10.07
N PHE A 110 -7.02 -1.57 -9.25
CA PHE A 110 -5.61 -1.20 -9.08
C PHE A 110 -4.81 -1.49 -10.35
N ALA A 111 -5.03 -2.66 -10.95
CA ALA A 111 -4.34 -3.06 -12.18
C ALA A 111 -4.61 -2.09 -13.33
N LEU A 112 -5.80 -1.48 -13.38
CA LEU A 112 -6.19 -0.54 -14.44
C LEU A 112 -5.86 0.92 -14.11
N VAL A 113 -6.03 1.36 -12.87
CA VAL A 113 -5.84 2.77 -12.49
C VAL A 113 -4.37 3.13 -12.29
N ILE A 114 -3.57 2.24 -11.69
CA ILE A 114 -2.16 2.53 -11.37
C ILE A 114 -1.33 2.88 -12.60
N PRO A 115 -1.42 2.20 -13.77
CA PRO A 115 -0.69 2.60 -14.97
C PRO A 115 -0.96 4.04 -15.40
N HIS A 116 -2.22 4.44 -15.39
CA HIS A 116 -2.60 5.83 -15.72
C HIS A 116 -2.11 6.83 -14.67
N LEU A 117 -2.12 6.43 -13.38
CA LEU A 117 -1.58 7.25 -12.29
C LEU A 117 -0.08 7.49 -12.49
N MET A 118 0.67 6.42 -12.78
CA MET A 118 2.12 6.47 -13.02
C MET A 118 2.48 7.28 -14.27
N ALA A 119 1.67 7.20 -15.31
CA ALA A 119 1.83 8.00 -16.51
C ALA A 119 1.59 9.51 -16.26
N ASN A 120 0.64 9.86 -15.40
CA ASN A 120 0.35 11.27 -15.05
C ASN A 120 1.45 11.95 -14.22
N ILE A 121 2.35 11.19 -13.58
CA ILE A 121 3.47 11.71 -12.79
C ILE A 121 4.83 11.43 -13.43
N ASP A 122 4.83 11.05 -14.70
CA ASP A 122 6.02 10.78 -15.52
C ASP A 122 6.96 9.65 -15.00
N VAL A 123 6.54 8.84 -14.02
CA VAL A 123 7.37 7.75 -13.48
C VAL A 123 7.66 6.68 -14.54
N TRP A 124 6.70 6.39 -15.41
CA TRP A 124 6.89 5.43 -16.50
C TRP A 124 7.20 6.05 -17.86
N GLN A 125 7.36 7.36 -17.95
CA GLN A 125 7.85 8.00 -19.18
C GLN A 125 9.28 7.57 -19.54
N THR A 126 10.10 7.20 -18.55
CA THR A 126 11.44 6.67 -18.78
C THR A 126 11.44 5.24 -19.36
N VAL A 127 10.30 4.56 -19.38
CA VAL A 127 10.12 3.24 -20.00
C VAL A 127 9.30 3.40 -21.28
N ILE A 128 9.80 4.20 -22.21
CA ILE A 128 9.25 4.26 -23.57
C ILE A 128 9.74 3.01 -24.30
N VAL A 129 8.95 1.95 -24.30
CA VAL A 129 9.11 0.86 -25.27
C VAL A 129 8.41 1.32 -26.55
N ASN A 130 9.19 1.66 -27.59
CA ASN A 130 8.70 2.08 -28.91
C ASN A 130 7.86 3.36 -28.97
N GLY A 131 8.10 4.35 -28.09
CA GLY A 131 7.43 5.66 -28.15
C GLY A 131 6.00 5.69 -27.61
N ILE A 132 5.51 4.59 -26.99
CA ILE A 132 4.17 4.49 -26.42
C ILE A 132 4.27 4.49 -24.90
N GLN A 133 3.56 5.41 -24.23
CA GLN A 133 3.34 5.35 -22.79
C GLN A 133 2.64 4.03 -22.46
N CYS A 134 3.28 3.19 -21.67
CA CYS A 134 2.69 1.90 -21.32
C CYS A 134 1.62 2.07 -20.25
N ILE A 135 0.38 2.27 -20.65
CA ILE A 135 -0.82 2.35 -19.81
C ILE A 135 -1.60 1.03 -19.75
N GLU A 136 -1.02 -0.05 -20.28
CA GLU A 136 -1.63 -1.37 -20.23
C GLU A 136 -1.85 -1.83 -18.78
N PRO A 137 -2.94 -2.56 -18.51
CA PRO A 137 -3.21 -3.10 -17.19
C PRO A 137 -2.05 -3.92 -16.64
N LEU A 138 -1.83 -3.82 -15.33
CA LEU A 138 -0.82 -4.61 -14.63
C LEU A 138 -1.22 -6.08 -14.57
N VAL A 139 -0.24 -6.96 -14.64
CA VAL A 139 -0.43 -8.38 -14.36
C VAL A 139 -0.74 -8.57 -12.87
N VAL A 140 -1.79 -9.34 -12.54
CA VAL A 140 -2.16 -9.66 -11.16
C VAL A 140 -1.73 -11.09 -10.84
N ASN A 141 -0.80 -11.24 -9.91
CA ASN A 141 -0.31 -12.51 -9.39
C ASN A 141 -0.88 -12.74 -7.99
N LEU A 142 -1.56 -13.85 -7.76
CA LEU A 142 -1.97 -14.26 -6.43
C LEU A 142 -0.87 -15.15 -5.84
N VAL A 143 -0.38 -14.79 -4.65
CA VAL A 143 0.69 -15.53 -3.97
C VAL A 143 0.05 -16.56 -3.05
N HIS A 144 0.23 -17.85 -3.36
CA HIS A 144 -0.40 -18.96 -2.62
C HIS A 144 0.53 -19.64 -1.62
N ASP A 145 1.84 -19.63 -1.87
CA ASP A 145 2.82 -20.27 -0.99
C ASP A 145 3.20 -19.35 0.18
N ILE A 146 2.21 -19.06 1.01
CA ILE A 146 2.32 -18.19 2.18
C ILE A 146 1.51 -18.75 3.35
N PRO A 147 1.91 -18.53 4.62
CA PRO A 147 1.15 -18.94 5.78
C PRO A 147 -0.28 -18.39 5.76
N GLN A 148 -1.23 -19.22 6.16
CA GLN A 148 -2.66 -18.90 6.15
C GLN A 148 -3.21 -18.75 7.58
N GLN A 149 -4.22 -17.86 7.74
CA GLN A 149 -4.92 -17.72 9.01
C GLN A 149 -5.88 -18.90 9.26
N SER A 150 -6.04 -19.26 10.51
CA SER A 150 -6.97 -20.32 10.94
C SER A 150 -8.33 -19.81 11.40
N ASN A 151 -8.50 -18.47 11.53
CA ASN A 151 -9.72 -17.84 12.02
C ASN A 151 -10.05 -16.55 11.23
N GLY A 152 -11.18 -15.91 11.54
CA GLY A 152 -11.68 -14.71 10.82
C GLY A 152 -11.12 -13.36 11.29
N THR A 153 -10.18 -13.31 12.26
CA THR A 153 -9.83 -12.06 12.98
C THR A 153 -8.39 -11.62 12.84
N GLU A 154 -7.54 -12.39 12.15
CA GLU A 154 -6.09 -12.20 12.15
C GLU A 154 -5.54 -11.55 10.88
N CYS A 155 -6.36 -11.34 9.87
CA CYS A 155 -5.94 -10.82 8.55
C CYS A 155 -5.08 -9.54 8.63
N GLY A 156 -5.39 -8.61 9.55
CA GLY A 156 -4.60 -7.40 9.74
C GLY A 156 -3.18 -7.67 10.23
N VAL A 157 -3.00 -8.66 11.12
CA VAL A 157 -1.66 -9.08 11.59
C VAL A 157 -0.87 -9.70 10.44
N PHE A 158 -1.53 -10.55 9.65
CA PHE A 158 -0.90 -11.17 8.47
C PHE A 158 -0.43 -10.12 7.46
N VAL A 159 -1.24 -9.09 7.15
CA VAL A 159 -0.84 -8.00 6.24
C VAL A 159 0.42 -7.29 6.74
N ILE A 160 0.49 -6.96 8.03
CA ILE A 160 1.68 -6.32 8.62
C ILE A 160 2.90 -7.25 8.50
N LYS A 161 2.73 -8.54 8.81
CA LYS A 161 3.83 -9.50 8.78
C LYS A 161 4.28 -9.84 7.37
N TYR A 162 3.38 -10.00 6.41
CA TYR A 162 3.77 -10.14 5.00
C TYR A 162 4.60 -8.95 4.53
N ALA A 163 4.19 -7.72 4.88
CA ALA A 163 4.97 -6.53 4.56
C ALA A 163 6.36 -6.55 5.23
N GLU A 164 6.43 -6.90 6.52
CA GLU A 164 7.70 -6.99 7.28
C GLU A 164 8.64 -8.04 6.69
N TYR A 165 8.16 -9.26 6.43
CA TYR A 165 8.96 -10.33 5.85
C TYR A 165 9.40 -9.99 4.43
N PHE A 166 8.52 -9.38 3.62
CA PHE A 166 8.86 -8.90 2.29
C PHE A 166 9.97 -7.84 2.32
N MET A 167 9.86 -6.80 3.15
CA MET A 167 10.85 -5.74 3.27
C MET A 167 12.22 -6.25 3.73
N ASN A 168 12.23 -7.30 4.54
CA ASN A 168 13.46 -7.93 5.04
C ASN A 168 14.02 -9.02 4.10
N ASN A 169 13.39 -9.26 2.95
CA ASN A 169 13.75 -10.32 2.00
C ASN A 169 13.80 -11.72 2.65
N ASN A 170 12.80 -12.04 3.45
CA ASN A 170 12.74 -13.24 4.29
C ASN A 170 11.39 -13.96 4.18
N MET A 171 10.62 -13.79 3.10
CA MET A 171 9.28 -14.40 2.96
C MET A 171 9.30 -15.92 3.20
N GLU A 172 10.34 -16.58 2.71
CA GLU A 172 10.55 -18.03 2.88
C GLU A 172 10.78 -18.47 4.33
N ARG A 173 11.09 -17.53 5.23
CA ARG A 173 11.32 -17.78 6.65
C ARG A 173 10.11 -17.48 7.53
N MET A 174 9.01 -17.03 6.94
CA MET A 174 7.78 -16.83 7.70
C MET A 174 7.28 -18.18 8.22
N PRO A 175 7.06 -18.35 9.55
CA PRO A 175 6.63 -19.62 10.12
C PRO A 175 5.31 -20.11 9.51
N ASN A 176 5.21 -21.42 9.31
CA ASN A 176 3.95 -22.05 8.92
C ASN A 176 3.76 -23.35 9.75
N PRO A 177 2.83 -23.41 10.70
CA PRO A 177 1.79 -22.43 11.01
C PRO A 177 2.36 -21.13 11.63
N PHE A 178 1.64 -20.02 11.42
CA PHE A 178 1.99 -18.72 11.94
C PHE A 178 1.15 -18.36 13.15
N ASP A 179 1.80 -18.03 14.29
CA ASP A 179 1.13 -17.63 15.53
C ASP A 179 0.82 -16.12 15.53
N ALA A 180 -0.32 -15.74 14.95
CA ALA A 180 -0.76 -14.36 14.89
C ALA A 180 -1.11 -13.76 16.25
N THR A 181 -1.46 -14.59 17.26
CA THR A 181 -1.77 -14.11 18.61
C THR A 181 -0.51 -13.60 19.30
N SER A 182 0.55 -14.40 19.32
CA SER A 182 1.85 -13.98 19.86
C SER A 182 2.42 -12.79 19.11
N GLU A 183 2.30 -12.74 17.79
CA GLU A 183 2.76 -11.62 16.98
C GLU A 183 1.96 -10.33 17.23
N ARG A 184 0.66 -10.41 17.49
CA ARG A 184 -0.14 -9.26 17.91
C ARG A 184 0.35 -8.65 19.21
N ILE A 185 0.65 -9.49 20.21
CA ILE A 185 1.21 -9.05 21.49
C ILE A 185 2.59 -8.41 21.29
N TYR A 186 3.42 -9.04 20.47
CA TYR A 186 4.74 -8.51 20.10
C TYR A 186 4.64 -7.13 19.44
N LEU A 187 3.81 -6.98 18.40
CA LEU A 187 3.58 -5.71 17.71
C LEU A 187 3.09 -4.62 18.66
N ALA A 188 2.11 -4.93 19.51
CA ALA A 188 1.62 -4.00 20.53
C ALA A 188 2.73 -3.54 21.48
N SER A 189 3.58 -4.48 21.93
CA SER A 189 4.71 -4.15 22.80
C SER A 189 5.75 -3.25 22.12
N GLN A 190 6.03 -3.47 20.81
CA GLN A 190 6.95 -2.65 20.05
C GLN A 190 6.41 -1.23 19.84
N LEU A 191 5.12 -1.09 19.50
CA LEU A 191 4.46 0.21 19.35
C LEU A 191 4.46 0.99 20.67
N TYR A 192 4.17 0.33 21.77
CA TYR A 192 4.22 0.94 23.11
C TYR A 192 5.63 1.44 23.46
N LYS A 193 6.65 0.58 23.28
CA LYS A 193 8.06 0.96 23.50
C LYS A 193 8.49 2.15 22.62
N HIS A 194 8.07 2.14 21.35
CA HIS A 194 8.36 3.24 20.45
C HIS A 194 7.67 4.54 20.88
N GLY A 195 6.42 4.47 21.32
CA GLY A 195 5.70 5.60 21.90
C GLY A 195 6.40 6.19 23.13
N LEU A 196 6.83 5.33 24.07
CA LEU A 196 7.60 5.76 25.25
C LEU A 196 8.95 6.42 24.85
N HIS A 197 9.65 5.82 23.89
CA HIS A 197 10.91 6.39 23.40
C HIS A 197 10.68 7.80 22.83
N LYS A 198 9.67 8.00 22.01
CA LYS A 198 9.32 9.33 21.47
C LYS A 198 9.03 10.34 22.57
N ILE A 199 8.26 9.96 23.60
CA ILE A 199 7.95 10.82 24.75
C ILE A 199 9.24 11.21 25.48
N ASN A 200 10.11 10.24 25.76
CA ASN A 200 11.36 10.48 26.50
C ASN A 200 12.37 11.33 25.73
N GLU A 201 12.37 11.26 24.41
CA GLU A 201 13.21 12.10 23.52
C GLU A 201 12.59 13.47 23.25
N GLY A 202 11.46 13.81 23.87
CA GLY A 202 10.79 15.08 23.68
C GLY A 202 10.23 15.28 22.27
N TYR A 203 9.85 14.19 21.59
CA TYR A 203 9.30 14.27 20.26
C TYR A 203 7.98 15.05 20.25
N GLU A 204 7.96 16.16 19.53
CA GLU A 204 6.74 16.91 19.21
C GLU A 204 6.28 16.57 17.79
N SER A 205 4.97 16.33 17.62
CA SER A 205 4.38 16.13 16.29
C SER A 205 4.56 17.43 15.48
N ASP A 206 4.95 17.29 14.20
CA ASP A 206 5.10 18.45 13.32
C ASP A 206 3.76 19.22 13.22
N PRO A 207 3.63 20.41 13.85
CA PRO A 207 2.40 21.19 13.80
C PRO A 207 2.08 21.66 12.38
N ASP A 208 3.08 21.75 11.50
CA ASP A 208 2.89 22.17 10.11
C ASP A 208 2.20 21.12 9.26
N PHE A 209 2.29 19.83 9.60
CA PHE A 209 1.58 18.77 8.86
C PHE A 209 0.07 18.91 8.99
N LEU A 210 -0.44 19.10 10.22
CA LEU A 210 -1.88 19.32 10.45
C LEU A 210 -2.34 20.66 9.85
N SER A 211 -1.53 21.72 10.00
CA SER A 211 -1.85 23.04 9.46
C SER A 211 -1.83 23.11 7.93
N ARG A 212 -0.99 22.33 7.24
CA ARG A 212 -1.01 22.20 5.77
C ARG A 212 -2.29 21.51 5.30
N ARG A 213 -2.71 20.44 5.98
CA ARG A 213 -3.96 19.73 5.66
C ARG A 213 -5.19 20.61 5.89
N GLU A 214 -5.23 21.34 7.00
CA GLU A 214 -6.30 22.31 7.29
C GLU A 214 -6.31 23.49 6.30
N ARG A 215 -5.14 24.01 5.92
CA ARG A 215 -5.02 25.08 4.91
C ARG A 215 -5.49 24.63 3.54
N LYS A 216 -5.20 23.37 3.13
CA LYS A 216 -5.71 22.79 1.87
C LYS A 216 -7.23 22.61 1.92
N ALA A 217 -7.79 22.11 3.03
CA ALA A 217 -9.24 21.96 3.21
C ALA A 217 -10.00 23.33 3.15
N ARG A 218 -9.44 24.38 3.77
CA ARG A 218 -10.02 25.75 3.71
C ARG A 218 -9.93 26.35 2.31
N LYS A 219 -8.88 26.11 1.55
CA LYS A 219 -8.75 26.59 0.15
C LYS A 219 -9.73 25.88 -0.79
N GLY A 220 -10.07 24.62 -0.50
CA GLY A 220 -11.09 23.87 -1.25
C GLY A 220 -12.53 24.32 -0.97
N ALA A 221 -12.82 24.75 0.27
CA ALA A 221 -14.13 25.23 0.67
C ALA A 221 -14.47 26.63 0.13
N ASN A 222 -13.46 27.49 -0.10
CA ASN A 222 -13.63 28.85 -0.61
C ASN A 222 -13.71 28.95 -2.15
N LYS A 223 -13.69 27.83 -2.86
CA LYS A 223 -13.83 27.77 -4.34
C LYS A 223 -15.18 27.20 -4.81
N LYS A 224 -16.17 27.13 -3.93
CA LYS A 224 -17.55 26.80 -4.28
C LYS A 224 -18.43 28.04 -4.30
#